data_e03df4620e9469dc2188e646e976e92d
#
_entry.id   e03df4620e9469dc2188e646e976e92d
#
_cell.length_a   1.000
_cell.length_b   1.000
_cell.length_c   1.000
_cell.angle_alpha   90.00
_cell.angle_beta   90.00
_cell.angle_gamma   90.00
#
_symmetry.space_group_name_H-M   'P 1'
#
loop_
_entity.id
_entity.type
_entity.pdbx_description
1 polymer ?
#
loop_
_entity_poly.entity_id
_entity_poly.type
_entity_poly.pdbx_seq_one_letter_code
_entity_poly.pdbx_strand_id
1 'polypeptide(L)'
;MHSKTFHSDSLGERLVQLARVGAGQNGAPVKVARANRHAENQVRRRWGRHLVRVILVAVAFILALAMVGTGFELALPSVANAPARVTAILNAHNGELAGRVLPPKLAEAIVSVEDEHFYSNIIINVADGAGRAAVATLKRSGDPGGSTIEQQLAKQLYPHGPGLAGTLMEIGLGVKLALTYSKPRILSMYLDAIYYGNGYWGDEAAAKGYFGTKPSQLTWAEAAMLAGLPQAPSAYDPLYHFALAKQRQHHVLDRLVVNHVLTASEAHAAYYAPLPLLSAGR
;
A
#
# COMPACT_ATOMS: atom_id res chain seq x y z
N MET A 1 -5.71 47.68 -15.48
CA MET A 1 -6.67 46.76 -16.09
C MET A 1 -6.72 47.03 -17.58
N HIS A 2 -5.94 46.30 -18.37
CA HIS A 2 -6.01 46.31 -19.81
C HIS A 2 -5.98 44.89 -20.34
N SER A 3 -7.16 44.46 -20.80
CA SER A 3 -7.39 43.23 -21.53
C SER A 3 -6.78 43.34 -22.92
N LYS A 4 -5.84 42.48 -23.28
CA LYS A 4 -5.35 42.32 -24.65
C LYS A 4 -6.13 41.18 -25.31
N THR A 5 -7.11 41.52 -26.12
CA THR A 5 -7.76 40.63 -27.08
C THR A 5 -6.81 40.34 -28.22
N PHE A 6 -6.50 39.08 -28.43
CA PHE A 6 -5.68 38.59 -29.54
C PHE A 6 -6.53 38.54 -30.81
N HIS A 7 -6.11 39.30 -31.84
CA HIS A 7 -6.69 39.30 -33.18
C HIS A 7 -6.29 38.05 -33.93
N SER A 8 -7.20 37.10 -34.13
CA SER A 8 -6.99 35.86 -34.90
C SER A 8 -7.54 35.94 -36.35
N ASP A 9 -7.98 37.13 -36.82
CA ASP A 9 -8.71 37.23 -38.07
C ASP A 9 -7.90 37.55 -39.33
N SER A 10 -6.58 37.79 -39.23
CA SER A 10 -5.80 38.27 -40.38
C SER A 10 -5.29 37.18 -41.34
N LEU A 11 -5.25 35.93 -40.91
CA LEU A 11 -4.78 34.79 -41.74
C LEU A 11 -5.91 34.21 -42.59
N GLY A 12 -7.13 34.19 -42.09
CA GLY A 12 -8.31 33.72 -42.81
C GLY A 12 -8.67 34.60 -43.98
N GLU A 13 -8.65 35.94 -43.79
CA GLU A 13 -8.97 36.91 -44.86
C GLU A 13 -7.91 36.94 -45.97
N ARG A 14 -6.64 36.78 -45.66
CA ARG A 14 -5.56 36.71 -46.66
C ARG A 14 -5.66 35.46 -47.53
N LEU A 15 -6.07 34.33 -46.96
CA LEU A 15 -6.31 33.09 -47.72
C LEU A 15 -7.53 33.16 -48.65
N VAL A 16 -8.58 33.86 -48.21
CA VAL A 16 -9.77 34.10 -49.06
C VAL A 16 -9.47 35.08 -50.20
N GLN A 17 -8.66 36.13 -49.96
CA GLN A 17 -8.23 37.07 -51.01
C GLN A 17 -7.31 36.39 -52.07
N LEU A 18 -6.37 35.53 -51.65
CA LEU A 18 -5.53 34.76 -52.56
C LEU A 18 -6.35 33.75 -53.42
N ALA A 19 -7.42 33.21 -52.85
CA ALA A 19 -8.34 32.35 -53.58
C ALA A 19 -9.19 33.06 -54.65
N ARG A 20 -9.48 34.40 -54.48
CA ARG A 20 -10.24 35.20 -55.43
C ARG A 20 -9.43 35.72 -56.62
N VAL A 21 -8.12 35.89 -56.48
CA VAL A 21 -7.25 36.37 -57.56
C VAL A 21 -6.88 35.28 -58.55
N GLY A 22 -7.05 33.97 -58.19
CA GLY A 22 -6.76 32.81 -59.06
C GLY A 22 -7.93 32.32 -59.92
N ALA A 23 -9.09 33.02 -59.95
CA ALA A 23 -10.27 32.60 -60.71
C ALA A 23 -10.33 33.18 -62.13
N GLY A 24 -9.21 33.14 -62.82
CA GLY A 24 -9.12 33.50 -64.25
C GLY A 24 -8.50 32.37 -65.06
N GLN A 25 -9.32 31.71 -65.86
CA GLN A 25 -9.01 30.85 -67.01
C GLN A 25 -8.58 29.37 -66.76
N ASN A 26 -9.50 28.52 -67.21
CA ASN A 26 -9.24 27.19 -67.79
C ASN A 26 -8.72 26.03 -66.91
N GLY A 27 -9.61 25.19 -66.42
CA GLY A 27 -9.33 23.75 -66.13
C GLY A 27 -8.54 23.45 -64.81
N ALA A 28 -8.19 24.46 -64.04
CA ALA A 28 -7.35 24.30 -62.82
C ALA A 28 -8.06 23.81 -61.54
N PRO A 29 -9.36 24.05 -61.26
CA PRO A 29 -9.92 23.75 -59.94
C PRO A 29 -10.02 22.25 -59.62
N VAL A 30 -10.19 21.39 -60.64
CA VAL A 30 -10.31 19.93 -60.42
C VAL A 30 -8.96 19.27 -60.09
N LYS A 31 -7.87 19.74 -60.70
CA LYS A 31 -6.51 19.19 -60.46
C LYS A 31 -5.98 19.56 -59.06
N VAL A 32 -6.24 20.78 -58.60
CA VAL A 32 -5.85 21.24 -57.26
C VAL A 32 -6.64 20.55 -56.16
N ALA A 33 -7.96 20.37 -56.34
CA ALA A 33 -8.78 19.60 -55.39
C ALA A 33 -8.43 18.09 -55.32
N ARG A 34 -7.94 17.52 -56.42
CA ARG A 34 -7.42 16.13 -56.44
C ARG A 34 -6.07 16.00 -55.76
N ALA A 35 -5.15 16.98 -55.96
CA ALA A 35 -3.85 17.03 -55.31
C ALA A 35 -3.98 17.19 -53.79
N ASN A 36 -4.87 18.08 -53.31
CA ASN A 36 -5.14 18.27 -51.87
C ASN A 36 -5.72 17.02 -51.21
N ARG A 37 -6.67 16.34 -51.87
CA ARG A 37 -7.20 15.05 -51.37
C ARG A 37 -6.13 13.96 -51.29
N HIS A 38 -5.21 13.90 -52.25
CA HIS A 38 -4.08 12.97 -52.21
C HIS A 38 -3.10 13.30 -51.07
N ALA A 39 -2.79 14.58 -50.82
CA ALA A 39 -1.94 15.03 -49.72
C ALA A 39 -2.58 14.72 -48.35
N GLU A 40 -3.88 15.03 -48.19
CA GLU A 40 -4.63 14.71 -46.93
C GLU A 40 -4.67 13.18 -46.67
N ASN A 41 -4.91 12.38 -47.69
CA ASN A 41 -4.91 10.93 -47.58
C ASN A 41 -3.51 10.34 -47.26
N GLN A 42 -2.43 10.97 -47.76
CA GLN A 42 -1.07 10.58 -47.41
C GLN A 42 -0.70 10.96 -45.95
N VAL A 43 -1.10 12.14 -45.52
CA VAL A 43 -0.94 12.59 -44.12
C VAL A 43 -1.71 11.66 -43.21
N ARG A 44 -2.98 11.41 -43.50
CA ARG A 44 -3.84 10.50 -42.69
C ARG A 44 -3.27 9.08 -42.63
N ARG A 45 -2.72 8.55 -43.74
CA ARG A 45 -2.04 7.23 -43.78
C ARG A 45 -0.72 7.22 -43.01
N ARG A 46 0.03 8.33 -42.98
CA ARG A 46 1.25 8.47 -42.14
C ARG A 46 0.91 8.50 -40.67
N TRP A 47 -0.06 9.31 -40.27
CA TRP A 47 -0.55 9.38 -38.88
C TRP A 47 -1.13 8.05 -38.43
N GLY A 48 -1.92 7.35 -39.25
CA GLY A 48 -2.42 6.03 -38.92
C GLY A 48 -1.31 5.01 -38.70
N ARG A 49 -0.23 5.03 -39.51
CA ARG A 49 0.93 4.13 -39.33
C ARG A 49 1.73 4.47 -38.07
N HIS A 50 1.88 5.76 -37.71
CA HIS A 50 2.53 6.15 -36.46
C HIS A 50 1.70 5.73 -35.25
N LEU A 51 0.40 5.95 -35.29
CA LEU A 51 -0.51 5.52 -34.22
C LEU A 51 -0.45 4.00 -34.01
N VAL A 52 -0.54 3.21 -35.09
CA VAL A 52 -0.39 1.75 -35.00
C VAL A 52 0.94 1.34 -34.40
N ARG A 53 2.05 1.98 -34.80
CA ARG A 53 3.38 1.69 -34.20
C ARG A 53 3.44 2.01 -32.72
N VAL A 54 2.89 3.15 -32.31
CA VAL A 54 2.83 3.54 -30.89
C VAL A 54 2.01 2.53 -30.09
N ILE A 55 0.86 2.11 -30.63
CA ILE A 55 0.03 1.07 -29.98
C ILE A 55 0.78 -0.26 -29.89
N LEU A 56 1.45 -0.70 -30.96
CA LEU A 56 2.22 -1.95 -30.94
C LEU A 56 3.38 -1.90 -29.93
N VAL A 57 4.09 -0.77 -29.84
CA VAL A 57 5.16 -0.58 -28.84
C VAL A 57 4.57 -0.61 -27.43
N ALA A 58 3.46 0.06 -27.18
CA ALA A 58 2.78 0.07 -25.88
C ALA A 58 2.32 -1.36 -25.50
N VAL A 59 1.72 -2.10 -26.44
CA VAL A 59 1.31 -3.50 -26.22
C VAL A 59 2.51 -4.40 -25.95
N ALA A 60 3.60 -4.28 -26.72
CA ALA A 60 4.82 -5.04 -26.50
C ALA A 60 5.44 -4.74 -25.13
N PHE A 61 5.42 -3.47 -24.70
CA PHE A 61 5.91 -3.05 -23.38
C PHE A 61 5.04 -3.64 -22.25
N ILE A 62 3.70 -3.61 -22.38
CA ILE A 62 2.78 -4.24 -21.42
C ILE A 62 3.02 -5.74 -21.34
N LEU A 63 3.19 -6.42 -22.49
CA LEU A 63 3.49 -7.85 -22.52
C LEU A 63 4.85 -8.18 -21.88
N ALA A 64 5.86 -7.35 -22.10
CA ALA A 64 7.17 -7.51 -21.47
C ALA A 64 7.07 -7.34 -19.95
N LEU A 65 6.33 -6.35 -19.46
CA LEU A 65 6.06 -6.16 -18.04
C LEU A 65 5.29 -7.34 -17.44
N ALA A 66 4.30 -7.86 -18.16
CA ALA A 66 3.54 -9.04 -17.73
C ALA A 66 4.41 -10.31 -17.66
N MET A 67 5.33 -10.51 -18.62
CA MET A 67 6.29 -11.62 -18.58
C MET A 67 7.29 -11.49 -17.43
N VAL A 68 7.80 -10.30 -17.17
CA VAL A 68 8.69 -10.06 -16.02
C VAL A 68 7.93 -10.29 -14.72
N GLY A 69 6.70 -9.79 -14.61
CA GLY A 69 5.84 -10.01 -13.44
C GLY A 69 5.54 -11.49 -13.20
N THR A 70 5.17 -12.25 -14.25
CA THR A 70 4.93 -13.69 -14.14
C THR A 70 6.19 -14.48 -13.81
N GLY A 71 7.33 -14.13 -14.40
CA GLY A 71 8.62 -14.74 -14.06
C GLY A 71 9.02 -14.51 -12.62
N PHE A 72 8.82 -13.30 -12.12
CA PHE A 72 9.05 -12.94 -10.73
C PHE A 72 8.11 -13.70 -9.79
N GLU A 73 6.81 -13.77 -10.11
CA GLU A 73 5.82 -14.54 -9.38
C GLU A 73 6.17 -16.03 -9.27
N LEU A 74 6.66 -16.64 -10.35
CA LEU A 74 7.09 -18.04 -10.37
C LEU A 74 8.37 -18.28 -9.58
N ALA A 75 9.25 -17.29 -9.48
CA ALA A 75 10.49 -17.37 -8.69
C ALA A 75 10.25 -17.22 -7.19
N LEU A 76 9.13 -16.62 -6.77
CA LEU A 76 8.81 -16.47 -5.34
C LEU A 76 8.27 -17.76 -4.73
N PRO A 77 8.58 -18.04 -3.45
CA PRO A 77 7.98 -19.15 -2.72
C PRO A 77 6.46 -19.18 -2.75
N SER A 78 5.87 -20.36 -2.69
CA SER A 78 4.42 -20.49 -2.52
C SER A 78 3.99 -19.98 -1.14
N VAL A 79 2.90 -19.23 -1.09
CA VAL A 79 2.31 -18.75 0.17
C VAL A 79 1.18 -19.65 0.69
N ALA A 80 0.87 -20.76 0.00
CA ALA A 80 -0.17 -21.70 0.40
C ALA A 80 0.07 -22.31 1.79
N ASN A 81 1.34 -22.36 2.23
CA ASN A 81 1.74 -22.84 3.54
C ASN A 81 1.82 -21.77 4.63
N ALA A 82 1.37 -20.53 4.36
CA ALA A 82 1.42 -19.44 5.34
C ALA A 82 0.74 -19.79 6.69
N PRO A 83 -0.45 -20.41 6.73
CA PRO A 83 -1.04 -20.82 8.00
C PRO A 83 -0.20 -21.82 8.79
N ALA A 84 0.46 -22.77 8.11
CA ALA A 84 1.35 -23.73 8.76
C ALA A 84 2.61 -23.06 9.30
N ARG A 85 3.12 -22.02 8.62
CA ARG A 85 4.25 -21.24 9.12
C ARG A 85 3.90 -20.41 10.35
N VAL A 86 2.69 -19.83 10.41
CA VAL A 86 2.18 -19.17 11.63
C VAL A 86 2.16 -20.17 12.79
N THR A 87 1.56 -21.36 12.59
CA THR A 87 1.54 -22.40 13.61
C THR A 87 2.95 -22.81 14.04
N ALA A 88 3.91 -22.90 13.11
CA ALA A 88 5.29 -23.23 13.44
C ALA A 88 5.96 -22.15 14.32
N ILE A 89 5.70 -20.85 14.05
CA ILE A 89 6.18 -19.76 14.88
C ILE A 89 5.61 -19.88 16.30
N LEU A 90 4.30 -20.05 16.42
CA LEU A 90 3.66 -20.17 17.73
C LEU A 90 4.19 -21.39 18.52
N ASN A 91 4.30 -22.55 17.87
CA ASN A 91 4.83 -23.76 18.51
C ASN A 91 6.29 -23.58 18.98
N ALA A 92 7.11 -22.86 18.20
CA ALA A 92 8.50 -22.56 18.57
C ALA A 92 8.62 -21.67 19.81
N HIS A 93 7.57 -20.91 20.11
CA HIS A 93 7.56 -19.93 21.21
C HIS A 93 6.50 -20.20 22.28
N ASN A 94 5.94 -21.42 22.32
CA ASN A 94 4.87 -21.82 23.24
C ASN A 94 3.63 -20.91 23.15
N GLY A 95 3.36 -20.35 21.98
CA GLY A 95 2.18 -19.53 21.70
C GLY A 95 0.98 -20.40 21.39
N GLU A 96 -0.19 -19.84 21.57
CA GLU A 96 -1.47 -20.45 21.22
C GLU A 96 -2.08 -19.74 20.00
N LEU A 97 -2.71 -20.50 19.09
CA LEU A 97 -3.48 -19.90 18.00
C LEU A 97 -4.67 -19.16 18.60
N ALA A 98 -4.80 -17.89 18.27
CA ALA A 98 -6.01 -17.14 18.57
C ALA A 98 -7.25 -17.80 17.91
N GLY A 99 -8.40 -17.59 18.51
CA GLY A 99 -9.66 -18.07 17.95
C GLY A 99 -9.88 -17.50 16.53
N ARG A 100 -10.78 -18.13 15.74
CA ARG A 100 -11.10 -17.69 14.36
C ARG A 100 -11.71 -16.28 14.26
N VAL A 101 -12.10 -15.68 15.39
CA VAL A 101 -12.73 -14.36 15.45
C VAL A 101 -11.65 -13.33 15.78
N LEU A 102 -11.45 -12.38 14.86
CA LEU A 102 -10.55 -11.26 15.09
C LEU A 102 -10.95 -10.47 16.34
N PRO A 103 -10.00 -10.12 17.23
CA PRO A 103 -10.27 -9.25 18.38
C PRO A 103 -10.56 -7.83 17.87
N PRO A 104 -11.79 -7.32 17.97
CA PRO A 104 -12.21 -6.17 17.17
C PRO A 104 -11.39 -4.91 17.49
N LYS A 105 -11.17 -4.59 18.76
CA LYS A 105 -10.42 -3.37 19.13
C LYS A 105 -8.93 -3.46 18.79
N LEU A 106 -8.31 -4.64 18.96
CA LEU A 106 -6.91 -4.82 18.59
C LEU A 106 -6.72 -4.80 17.08
N ALA A 107 -7.64 -5.42 16.33
CA ALA A 107 -7.62 -5.41 14.86
C ALA A 107 -7.72 -3.98 14.31
N GLU A 108 -8.66 -3.18 14.81
CA GLU A 108 -8.81 -1.77 14.43
C GLU A 108 -7.59 -0.94 14.82
N ALA A 109 -7.03 -1.14 16.01
CA ALA A 109 -5.85 -0.42 16.48
C ALA A 109 -4.61 -0.74 15.62
N ILE A 110 -4.38 -2.01 15.29
CA ILE A 110 -3.29 -2.46 14.40
C ILE A 110 -3.46 -1.85 13.00
N VAL A 111 -4.64 -2.00 12.39
CA VAL A 111 -4.89 -1.44 11.06
C VAL A 111 -4.68 0.07 11.05
N SER A 112 -5.18 0.77 12.07
CA SER A 112 -5.06 2.23 12.16
C SER A 112 -3.63 2.72 12.25
N VAL A 113 -2.73 1.98 12.89
CA VAL A 113 -1.35 2.44 13.13
C VAL A 113 -0.34 1.85 12.15
N GLU A 114 -0.57 0.64 11.65
CA GLU A 114 0.37 -0.06 10.76
C GLU A 114 0.02 0.13 9.27
N ASP A 115 -1.28 0.09 8.92
CA ASP A 115 -1.74 0.15 7.54
C ASP A 115 -3.18 0.66 7.42
N GLU A 116 -3.38 1.96 7.47
CA GLU A 116 -4.72 2.58 7.41
C GLU A 116 -5.49 2.25 6.11
N HIS A 117 -4.78 1.85 5.06
CA HIS A 117 -5.36 1.47 3.78
C HIS A 117 -5.53 -0.05 3.61
N PHE A 118 -5.33 -0.82 4.68
CA PHE A 118 -5.37 -2.29 4.65
C PHE A 118 -6.61 -2.86 3.94
N TYR A 119 -7.79 -2.32 4.21
CA TYR A 119 -9.04 -2.77 3.59
C TYR A 119 -9.33 -2.14 2.23
N SER A 120 -8.51 -1.21 1.76
CA SER A 120 -8.66 -0.60 0.44
C SER A 120 -8.18 -1.54 -0.68
N ASN A 121 -8.29 -1.09 -1.94
CA ASN A 121 -7.92 -1.90 -3.10
C ASN A 121 -6.43 -2.28 -3.08
N ILE A 122 -6.14 -3.56 -3.32
CA ILE A 122 -4.78 -4.13 -3.36
C ILE A 122 -3.82 -3.35 -4.26
N ILE A 123 -4.30 -2.83 -5.41
CA ILE A 123 -3.47 -2.07 -6.36
C ILE A 123 -2.99 -0.77 -5.73
N ILE A 124 -3.85 -0.09 -4.97
CA ILE A 124 -3.51 1.14 -4.26
C ILE A 124 -2.48 0.86 -3.18
N ASN A 125 -2.67 -0.21 -2.38
CA ASN A 125 -1.76 -0.60 -1.31
C ASN A 125 -0.37 -0.97 -1.84
N VAL A 126 -0.30 -1.72 -2.95
CA VAL A 126 0.97 -2.10 -3.58
C VAL A 126 1.71 -0.87 -4.13
N ALA A 127 1.00 0.04 -4.81
CA ALA A 127 1.59 1.26 -5.35
C ALA A 127 2.11 2.19 -4.23
N ASP A 128 1.35 2.34 -3.16
CA ASP A 128 1.73 3.12 -1.98
C ASP A 128 2.92 2.49 -1.24
N GLY A 129 2.90 1.17 -1.02
CA GLY A 129 4.00 0.44 -0.40
C GLY A 129 5.28 0.52 -1.23
N ALA A 130 5.20 0.34 -2.55
CA ALA A 130 6.33 0.46 -3.46
C ALA A 130 6.89 1.90 -3.50
N GLY A 131 6.02 2.91 -3.50
CA GLY A 131 6.43 4.33 -3.45
C GLY A 131 7.17 4.67 -2.15
N ARG A 132 6.65 4.21 -1.02
CA ARG A 132 7.28 4.43 0.30
C ARG A 132 8.61 3.68 0.43
N ALA A 133 8.68 2.43 -0.02
CA ALA A 133 9.93 1.64 -0.05
C ALA A 133 11.01 2.32 -0.91
N ALA A 134 10.64 2.88 -2.07
CA ALA A 134 11.56 3.62 -2.92
C ALA A 134 12.10 4.88 -2.23
N VAL A 135 11.23 5.65 -1.57
CA VAL A 135 11.62 6.86 -0.79
C VAL A 135 12.53 6.50 0.37
N ALA A 136 12.28 5.40 1.07
CA ALA A 136 13.11 4.93 2.17
C ALA A 136 14.51 4.53 1.73
N THR A 137 14.59 3.78 0.63
CA THR A 137 15.86 3.35 0.05
C THR A 137 16.69 4.57 -0.37
N LEU A 138 16.05 5.62 -0.92
CA LEU A 138 16.72 6.87 -1.28
C LEU A 138 17.17 7.70 -0.07
N LYS A 139 16.40 7.68 1.01
CA LYS A 139 16.70 8.48 2.23
C LYS A 139 17.63 7.78 3.23
N ARG A 140 18.03 6.51 2.99
CA ARG A 140 18.79 5.68 3.96
C ARG A 140 18.20 5.68 5.38
N SER A 141 16.92 5.92 5.53
CA SER A 141 16.23 5.86 6.82
C SER A 141 15.83 4.42 7.11
N GLY A 142 16.21 3.90 8.26
CA GLY A 142 16.11 2.48 8.61
C GLY A 142 14.68 1.94 8.80
N ASP A 143 13.67 2.77 8.86
CA ASP A 143 12.25 2.39 8.78
C ASP A 143 11.43 3.60 8.31
N PRO A 144 10.90 3.57 7.09
CA PRO A 144 10.14 4.69 6.54
C PRO A 144 8.70 4.77 7.03
N GLY A 145 8.26 3.89 7.92
CA GLY A 145 6.85 3.78 8.29
C GLY A 145 5.96 3.65 7.05
N GLY A 146 5.41 2.50 6.79
CA GLY A 146 4.55 2.36 5.61
C GLY A 146 4.63 1.04 4.85
N SER A 147 5.25 0.00 5.42
CA SER A 147 5.04 -1.35 4.93
C SER A 147 3.60 -1.78 5.21
N THR A 148 2.96 -2.42 4.24
CA THR A 148 1.62 -2.96 4.44
C THR A 148 1.65 -4.15 5.41
N ILE A 149 0.50 -4.47 6.01
CA ILE A 149 0.38 -5.65 6.88
C ILE A 149 0.77 -6.93 6.15
N GLU A 150 0.46 -7.06 4.85
CA GLU A 150 0.88 -8.19 4.02
C GLU A 150 2.40 -8.29 3.88
N GLN A 151 3.09 -7.16 3.71
CA GLN A 151 4.55 -7.14 3.62
C GLN A 151 5.20 -7.51 4.95
N GLN A 152 4.68 -6.97 6.05
CA GLN A 152 5.14 -7.31 7.40
C GLN A 152 4.92 -8.79 7.69
N LEU A 153 3.75 -9.35 7.33
CA LEU A 153 3.47 -10.77 7.45
C LEU A 153 4.41 -11.61 6.57
N ALA A 154 4.65 -11.17 5.32
CA ALA A 154 5.58 -11.84 4.42
C ALA A 154 6.99 -11.91 5.03
N LYS A 155 7.49 -10.80 5.55
CA LYS A 155 8.78 -10.71 6.24
C LYS A 155 8.87 -11.67 7.43
N GLN A 156 7.81 -11.78 8.21
CA GLN A 156 7.74 -12.65 9.37
C GLN A 156 7.73 -14.15 8.98
N LEU A 157 6.96 -14.50 7.95
CA LEU A 157 6.78 -15.90 7.55
C LEU A 157 7.86 -16.43 6.61
N TYR A 158 8.50 -15.55 5.82
CA TYR A 158 9.48 -15.90 4.79
C TYR A 158 10.77 -15.11 4.97
N PRO A 159 11.59 -15.44 5.99
CA PRO A 159 12.83 -14.72 6.27
C PRO A 159 13.73 -14.66 5.04
N HIS A 160 14.25 -13.48 4.77
CA HIS A 160 15.13 -13.18 3.65
C HIS A 160 16.21 -12.18 4.07
N GLY A 161 17.27 -12.05 3.26
CA GLY A 161 18.38 -11.15 3.55
C GLY A 161 17.99 -9.67 3.40
N PRO A 162 18.81 -8.76 3.97
CA PRO A 162 18.60 -7.33 3.84
C PRO A 162 18.90 -6.82 2.41
N GLY A 163 18.46 -5.59 2.11
CA GLY A 163 18.73 -4.90 0.86
C GLY A 163 17.60 -5.02 -0.17
N LEU A 164 17.87 -4.50 -1.38
CA LEU A 164 16.87 -4.36 -2.43
C LEU A 164 16.18 -5.69 -2.79
N ALA A 165 16.95 -6.77 -2.89
CA ALA A 165 16.40 -8.10 -3.21
C ALA A 165 15.41 -8.58 -2.13
N GLY A 166 15.74 -8.38 -0.85
CA GLY A 166 14.83 -8.66 0.26
C GLY A 166 13.56 -7.83 0.20
N THR A 167 13.70 -6.52 -0.03
CA THR A 167 12.53 -5.62 -0.17
C THR A 167 11.62 -6.03 -1.33
N LEU A 168 12.18 -6.40 -2.48
CA LEU A 168 11.38 -6.90 -3.62
C LEU A 168 10.67 -8.21 -3.28
N MET A 169 11.33 -9.09 -2.54
CA MET A 169 10.75 -10.35 -2.07
C MET A 169 9.59 -10.10 -1.09
N GLU A 170 9.73 -9.17 -0.14
CA GLU A 170 8.66 -8.75 0.76
C GLU A 170 7.44 -8.23 -0.01
N ILE A 171 7.67 -7.33 -0.98
CA ILE A 171 6.60 -6.78 -1.82
C ILE A 171 5.89 -7.91 -2.59
N GLY A 172 6.64 -8.75 -3.29
CA GLY A 172 6.07 -9.82 -4.09
C GLY A 172 5.31 -10.87 -3.27
N LEU A 173 5.85 -11.28 -2.13
CA LEU A 173 5.18 -12.21 -1.21
C LEU A 173 3.96 -11.56 -0.55
N GLY A 174 4.02 -10.27 -0.21
CA GLY A 174 2.87 -9.50 0.26
C GLY A 174 1.73 -9.50 -0.76
N VAL A 175 2.03 -9.27 -2.05
CA VAL A 175 1.06 -9.38 -3.14
C VAL A 175 0.49 -10.79 -3.24
N LYS A 176 1.32 -11.83 -3.20
CA LYS A 176 0.85 -13.22 -3.22
C LYS A 176 -0.09 -13.54 -2.06
N LEU A 177 0.25 -13.10 -0.84
CA LEU A 177 -0.61 -13.27 0.33
C LEU A 177 -1.97 -12.59 0.11
N ALA A 178 -1.97 -11.35 -0.38
CA ALA A 178 -3.18 -10.59 -0.64
C ALA A 178 -4.05 -11.17 -1.76
N LEU A 179 -3.46 -11.83 -2.76
CA LEU A 179 -4.19 -12.54 -3.82
C LEU A 179 -4.71 -13.91 -3.37
N THR A 180 -4.05 -14.53 -2.37
CA THR A 180 -4.37 -15.90 -1.93
C THR A 180 -5.35 -15.94 -0.78
N TYR A 181 -5.28 -14.96 0.14
CA TYR A 181 -6.07 -14.94 1.38
C TYR A 181 -6.96 -13.70 1.47
N SER A 182 -8.09 -13.83 2.14
CA SER A 182 -8.95 -12.68 2.48
C SER A 182 -8.27 -11.76 3.49
N LYS A 183 -8.59 -10.48 3.48
CA LYS A 183 -8.06 -9.49 4.42
C LYS A 183 -8.21 -9.91 5.89
N PRO A 184 -9.40 -10.38 6.36
CA PRO A 184 -9.53 -10.87 7.73
C PRO A 184 -8.59 -12.04 8.04
N ARG A 185 -8.33 -12.93 7.06
CA ARG A 185 -7.43 -14.07 7.26
C ARG A 185 -5.97 -13.62 7.35
N ILE A 186 -5.56 -12.63 6.54
CA ILE A 186 -4.23 -12.03 6.59
C ILE A 186 -4.01 -11.37 7.96
N LEU A 187 -4.97 -10.56 8.40
CA LEU A 187 -4.88 -9.88 9.70
C LEU A 187 -4.82 -10.87 10.87
N SER A 188 -5.64 -11.96 10.83
CA SER A 188 -5.54 -13.02 11.83
C SER A 188 -4.14 -13.64 11.86
N MET A 189 -3.60 -14.03 10.70
CA MET A 189 -2.25 -14.59 10.61
C MET A 189 -1.19 -13.60 11.10
N TYR A 190 -1.36 -12.31 10.84
CA TYR A 190 -0.46 -11.28 11.30
C TYR A 190 -0.47 -11.17 12.83
N LEU A 191 -1.64 -11.06 13.45
CA LEU A 191 -1.79 -10.96 14.91
C LEU A 191 -1.20 -12.18 15.63
N ASP A 192 -1.38 -13.38 15.05
CA ASP A 192 -0.82 -14.63 15.55
C ASP A 192 0.72 -14.69 15.40
N ALA A 193 1.29 -14.11 14.33
CA ALA A 193 2.70 -14.29 13.98
C ALA A 193 3.64 -13.25 14.59
N ILE A 194 3.15 -12.08 15.00
CA ILE A 194 4.01 -10.99 15.46
C ILE A 194 4.47 -11.15 16.91
N TYR A 195 5.63 -10.56 17.16
CA TYR A 195 6.21 -10.48 18.49
C TYR A 195 5.80 -9.22 19.22
N TYR A 196 5.23 -9.35 20.42
CA TYR A 196 4.75 -8.25 21.24
C TYR A 196 5.71 -7.84 22.39
N GLY A 197 6.93 -8.36 22.42
CA GLY A 197 7.84 -8.12 23.54
C GLY A 197 7.71 -9.15 24.66
N ASN A 198 8.60 -9.12 25.62
CA ASN A 198 8.61 -9.96 26.83
C ASN A 198 8.41 -11.49 26.60
N GLY A 199 8.83 -11.97 25.43
CA GLY A 199 8.65 -13.39 25.05
C GLY A 199 7.27 -13.71 24.48
N TYR A 200 6.36 -12.77 24.35
CA TYR A 200 4.99 -13.01 23.85
C TYR A 200 4.91 -12.96 22.33
N TRP A 201 4.60 -14.08 21.74
CA TRP A 201 4.32 -14.27 20.33
C TRP A 201 2.83 -14.54 20.13
N GLY A 202 2.21 -13.77 19.27
CA GLY A 202 0.76 -13.80 19.05
C GLY A 202 -0.03 -12.96 20.07
N ASP A 203 -1.19 -12.52 19.64
CA ASP A 203 -2.06 -11.64 20.43
C ASP A 203 -2.65 -12.33 21.67
N GLU A 204 -2.89 -13.66 21.62
CA GLU A 204 -3.37 -14.43 22.77
C GLU A 204 -2.35 -14.43 23.90
N ALA A 205 -1.08 -14.72 23.59
CA ALA A 205 -0.01 -14.69 24.57
C ALA A 205 0.23 -13.29 25.12
N ALA A 206 0.14 -12.26 24.26
CA ALA A 206 0.35 -10.87 24.65
C ALA A 206 -0.79 -10.36 25.56
N ALA A 207 -2.06 -10.57 25.20
CA ALA A 207 -3.19 -10.13 26.00
C ALA A 207 -3.21 -10.81 27.38
N LYS A 208 -2.96 -12.13 27.39
CA LYS A 208 -2.88 -12.90 28.64
C LYS A 208 -1.66 -12.49 29.47
N GLY A 209 -0.49 -12.34 28.84
CA GLY A 209 0.75 -12.05 29.56
C GLY A 209 0.81 -10.62 30.12
N TYR A 210 0.36 -9.61 29.37
CA TYR A 210 0.36 -8.24 29.86
C TYR A 210 -0.82 -7.89 30.75
N PHE A 211 -2.03 -8.42 30.46
CA PHE A 211 -3.26 -7.95 31.08
C PHE A 211 -4.10 -9.07 31.74
N GLY A 212 -3.72 -10.34 31.61
CA GLY A 212 -4.46 -11.47 32.16
C GLY A 212 -5.83 -11.68 31.50
N THR A 213 -6.04 -11.20 30.29
CA THR A 213 -7.31 -11.23 29.59
C THR A 213 -7.19 -11.88 28.20
N LYS A 214 -8.30 -12.12 27.53
CA LYS A 214 -8.33 -12.59 26.15
C LYS A 214 -8.28 -11.41 25.17
N PRO A 215 -7.74 -11.58 23.95
CA PRO A 215 -7.69 -10.50 22.94
C PRO A 215 -9.07 -9.90 22.63
N SER A 216 -10.12 -10.72 22.64
CA SER A 216 -11.51 -10.29 22.39
C SER A 216 -12.09 -9.39 23.49
N GLN A 217 -11.51 -9.41 24.68
CA GLN A 217 -11.98 -8.67 25.86
C GLN A 217 -11.17 -7.39 26.14
N LEU A 218 -10.13 -7.13 25.37
CA LEU A 218 -9.31 -5.93 25.53
C LEU A 218 -10.15 -4.66 25.52
N THR A 219 -9.85 -3.75 26.44
CA THR A 219 -10.29 -2.36 26.39
C THR A 219 -9.58 -1.61 25.27
N TRP A 220 -10.03 -0.41 24.91
CA TRP A 220 -9.31 0.44 23.96
C TRP A 220 -7.91 0.84 24.47
N ALA A 221 -7.78 1.04 25.78
CA ALA A 221 -6.49 1.33 26.41
C ALA A 221 -5.49 0.18 26.21
N GLU A 222 -5.91 -1.05 26.48
CA GLU A 222 -5.08 -2.25 26.35
C GLU A 222 -4.80 -2.58 24.87
N ALA A 223 -5.80 -2.49 24.01
CA ALA A 223 -5.65 -2.72 22.57
C ALA A 223 -4.67 -1.72 21.93
N ALA A 224 -4.79 -0.43 22.26
CA ALA A 224 -3.87 0.58 21.76
C ALA A 224 -2.44 0.40 22.32
N MET A 225 -2.30 -0.07 23.55
CA MET A 225 -0.99 -0.43 24.12
C MET A 225 -0.36 -1.57 23.31
N LEU A 226 -1.07 -2.69 23.11
CA LEU A 226 -0.55 -3.83 22.36
C LEU A 226 -0.25 -3.45 20.90
N ALA A 227 -1.15 -2.71 20.23
CA ALA A 227 -0.95 -2.28 18.84
C ALA A 227 0.29 -1.38 18.65
N GLY A 228 0.77 -0.75 19.70
CA GLY A 228 1.99 0.04 19.69
C GLY A 228 3.29 -0.77 19.70
N LEU A 229 3.26 -2.01 20.18
CA LEU A 229 4.46 -2.80 20.45
C LEU A 229 5.22 -3.30 19.22
N PRO A 230 4.55 -3.77 18.13
CA PRO A 230 5.23 -4.43 17.01
C PRO A 230 6.34 -3.61 16.36
N GLN A 231 6.25 -2.28 16.38
CA GLN A 231 7.27 -1.38 15.82
C GLN A 231 8.63 -1.53 16.50
N ALA A 232 8.64 -1.63 17.84
CA ALA A 232 9.87 -1.79 18.63
C ALA A 232 9.55 -2.51 19.96
N PRO A 233 9.26 -3.83 19.93
CA PRO A 233 8.68 -4.55 21.06
C PRO A 233 9.49 -4.43 22.37
N SER A 234 10.81 -4.47 22.27
CA SER A 234 11.68 -4.33 23.46
C SER A 234 11.78 -2.89 23.97
N ALA A 235 11.73 -1.90 23.07
CA ALA A 235 11.81 -0.48 23.47
C ALA A 235 10.49 0.04 24.05
N TYR A 236 9.38 -0.52 23.62
CA TYR A 236 8.04 -0.14 24.08
C TYR A 236 7.43 -1.14 25.07
N ASP A 237 8.23 -2.06 25.62
CA ASP A 237 7.73 -3.02 26.61
C ASP A 237 7.18 -2.28 27.85
N PRO A 238 5.86 -2.36 28.12
CA PRO A 238 5.24 -1.57 29.19
C PRO A 238 5.66 -2.02 30.60
N LEU A 239 6.25 -3.21 30.74
CA LEU A 239 6.76 -3.70 32.03
C LEU A 239 8.12 -3.08 32.40
N TYR A 240 8.90 -2.67 31.40
CA TYR A 240 10.24 -2.12 31.59
C TYR A 240 10.36 -0.65 31.17
N HIS A 241 9.60 -0.22 30.19
CA HIS A 241 9.69 1.11 29.58
C HIS A 241 8.31 1.79 29.49
N PHE A 242 7.56 1.82 30.60
CA PHE A 242 6.17 2.27 30.67
C PHE A 242 5.95 3.66 30.04
N ALA A 243 6.85 4.63 30.29
CA ALA A 243 6.71 5.97 29.73
C ALA A 243 6.76 5.97 28.18
N LEU A 244 7.67 5.19 27.58
CA LEU A 244 7.77 5.06 26.13
C LEU A 244 6.58 4.28 25.57
N ALA A 245 6.14 3.23 26.25
CA ALA A 245 4.93 2.49 25.91
C ALA A 245 3.69 3.41 25.92
N LYS A 246 3.54 4.28 26.92
CA LYS A 246 2.45 5.26 26.99
C LYS A 246 2.51 6.29 25.87
N GLN A 247 3.70 6.75 25.49
CA GLN A 247 3.89 7.63 24.35
C GLN A 247 3.42 6.95 23.04
N ARG A 248 3.81 5.67 22.85
CA ARG A 248 3.40 4.90 21.69
C ARG A 248 1.90 4.59 21.71
N GLN A 249 1.32 4.26 22.86
CA GLN A 249 -0.14 4.11 23.03
C GLN A 249 -0.88 5.39 22.62
N HIS A 250 -0.41 6.57 23.03
CA HIS A 250 -1.00 7.85 22.63
C HIS A 250 -1.03 8.00 21.12
N HIS A 251 0.11 7.71 20.46
CA HIS A 251 0.16 7.74 18.99
C HIS A 251 -0.86 6.79 18.32
N VAL A 252 -1.05 5.57 18.86
CA VAL A 252 -2.06 4.64 18.35
C VAL A 252 -3.47 5.21 18.53
N LEU A 253 -3.77 5.78 19.69
CA LEU A 253 -5.07 6.40 19.96
C LEU A 253 -5.33 7.60 19.04
N ASP A 254 -4.31 8.43 18.77
CA ASP A 254 -4.42 9.53 17.79
C ASP A 254 -4.74 8.99 16.37
N ARG A 255 -4.10 7.88 15.97
CA ARG A 255 -4.42 7.25 14.69
C ARG A 255 -5.85 6.72 14.63
N LEU A 256 -6.36 6.15 15.71
CA LEU A 256 -7.76 5.71 15.80
C LEU A 256 -8.75 6.90 15.66
N VAL A 257 -8.39 8.07 16.17
CA VAL A 257 -9.19 9.30 15.99
C VAL A 257 -9.13 9.78 14.52
N VAL A 258 -7.93 9.85 13.94
CA VAL A 258 -7.74 10.25 12.53
C VAL A 258 -8.53 9.34 11.59
N ASN A 259 -8.57 8.05 11.88
CA ASN A 259 -9.28 7.04 11.09
C ASN A 259 -10.77 6.90 11.45
N HIS A 260 -11.30 7.82 12.27
CA HIS A 260 -12.71 7.88 12.68
C HIS A 260 -13.23 6.62 13.40
N VAL A 261 -12.33 5.83 14.02
CA VAL A 261 -12.69 4.66 14.84
C VAL A 261 -13.11 5.10 16.24
N LEU A 262 -12.43 6.11 16.78
CA LEU A 262 -12.75 6.74 18.08
C LEU A 262 -12.97 8.24 17.91
N THR A 263 -13.80 8.80 18.78
CA THR A 263 -13.83 10.24 19.00
C THR A 263 -12.61 10.68 19.85
N ALA A 264 -12.25 11.95 19.78
CA ALA A 264 -11.18 12.50 20.62
C ALA A 264 -11.45 12.29 22.13
N SER A 265 -12.72 12.36 22.55
CA SER A 265 -13.13 12.10 23.94
C SER A 265 -12.91 10.66 24.36
N GLU A 266 -13.24 9.70 23.50
CA GLU A 266 -13.02 8.27 23.77
C GLU A 266 -11.53 7.92 23.81
N ALA A 267 -10.74 8.47 22.89
CA ALA A 267 -9.29 8.29 22.88
C ALA A 267 -8.64 8.88 24.14
N HIS A 268 -9.07 10.08 24.55
CA HIS A 268 -8.62 10.70 25.81
C HIS A 268 -9.01 9.82 27.02
N ALA A 269 -10.25 9.35 27.09
CA ALA A 269 -10.68 8.46 28.16
C ALA A 269 -9.87 7.15 28.17
N ALA A 270 -9.57 6.56 27.01
CA ALA A 270 -8.74 5.37 26.90
C ALA A 270 -7.29 5.62 27.35
N TYR A 271 -6.71 6.78 27.01
CA TYR A 271 -5.35 7.12 27.42
C TYR A 271 -5.18 7.19 28.93
N TYR A 272 -6.15 7.74 29.65
CA TYR A 272 -6.12 7.89 31.11
C TYR A 272 -6.74 6.70 31.86
N ALA A 273 -7.31 5.74 31.16
CA ALA A 273 -7.85 4.53 31.78
C ALA A 273 -6.74 3.72 32.47
N PRO A 274 -7.03 3.07 33.59
CA PRO A 274 -6.10 2.16 34.25
C PRO A 274 -5.66 1.04 33.29
N LEU A 275 -4.36 0.71 33.33
CA LEU A 275 -3.79 -0.43 32.63
C LEU A 275 -3.39 -1.46 33.69
N PRO A 276 -4.15 -2.56 33.85
CA PRO A 276 -3.88 -3.58 34.87
C PRO A 276 -2.74 -4.50 34.41
N LEU A 277 -1.52 -3.93 34.25
CA LEU A 277 -0.35 -4.69 33.84
C LEU A 277 -0.02 -5.75 34.89
N LEU A 278 0.12 -6.98 34.44
CA LEU A 278 0.65 -8.05 35.27
C LEU A 278 2.17 -7.84 35.45
N SER A 279 2.67 -8.07 36.67
CA SER A 279 4.12 -8.06 36.91
C SER A 279 4.78 -9.13 36.03
N ALA A 280 5.95 -8.80 35.46
CA ALA A 280 6.75 -9.81 34.76
C ALA A 280 6.90 -11.04 35.66
N GLY A 281 6.34 -12.16 35.22
CA GLY A 281 6.56 -13.44 35.91
C GLY A 281 8.06 -13.71 35.91
N ARG A 282 8.67 -13.70 37.08
CA ARG A 282 10.05 -14.13 37.29
C ARG A 282 10.16 -15.63 37.17
#